data_75ed10e5a576c1495ffb66796a1a9da4
#
_entry.id   75ed10e5a576c1495ffb66796a1a9da4
#
_cell.length_a   1.000
_cell.length_b   1.000
_cell.length_c   1.000
_cell.angle_alpha   90.00
_cell.angle_beta   90.00
_cell.angle_gamma   90.00
#
_symmetry.space_group_name_H-M   'P 1'
#
loop_
_entity.id
_entity.type
_entity.pdbx_description
1 polymer ?
#
loop_
_entity_poly.entity_id
_entity_poly.type
_entity_poly.pdbx_seq_one_letter_code
_entity_poly.pdbx_strand_id
1 'polypeptide(L)'
;EVVSFDNYSTGYKENKQKGCTYINIDIREGFTDWIEEFDVIFHLAALARIQPSINKPSETIRNNFDSTLNVLEYANKKNIPVIYAGSSSKHHGLYGSPYAWSKYGGEELCKLYSEVYGLSTTICRFYNVYGPHHIRSGTYATVVGIFENQYLNDEPLTIVGDGEQRRDFTHIDDIVDGLVRCVGRDYKGEIFELGSGVNYSIKDV
;
A
#
# COMPACT_ATOMS: atom_id res chain seq x y z
N GLU A 1 0.02 -11.80 18.22
CA GLU A 1 0.62 -10.49 18.51
C GLU A 1 0.87 -9.75 17.21
N VAL A 2 0.73 -8.39 17.21
CA VAL A 2 0.98 -7.57 16.02
C VAL A 2 2.08 -6.55 16.33
N VAL A 3 3.08 -6.50 15.47
CA VAL A 3 4.16 -5.50 15.52
C VAL A 3 4.13 -4.67 14.24
N SER A 4 4.09 -3.35 14.36
CA SER A 4 4.09 -2.41 13.25
C SER A 4 5.41 -1.66 13.17
N PHE A 5 6.04 -1.69 12.01
CA PHE A 5 7.23 -0.90 11.68
C PHE A 5 6.80 0.25 10.77
N ASP A 6 6.95 1.49 11.22
CA ASP A 6 6.54 2.68 10.46
C ASP A 6 7.44 3.87 10.82
N ASN A 7 7.82 4.68 9.85
CA ASN A 7 8.57 5.91 10.08
C ASN A 7 7.67 7.15 10.24
N TYR A 8 6.35 6.96 10.12
CA TYR A 8 5.32 8.01 10.20
C TYR A 8 5.54 9.18 9.24
N SER A 9 6.20 8.95 8.09
CA SER A 9 6.44 10.01 7.09
C SER A 9 5.15 10.54 6.46
N THR A 10 4.10 9.71 6.40
CA THR A 10 2.78 10.06 5.88
C THR A 10 1.63 9.63 6.78
N GLY A 11 1.87 8.75 7.73
CA GLY A 11 0.87 8.22 8.66
C GLY A 11 0.70 9.09 9.92
N TYR A 12 -0.42 8.90 10.60
CA TYR A 12 -0.76 9.60 11.84
C TYR A 12 -0.60 8.66 13.05
N LYS A 13 0.12 9.13 14.08
CA LYS A 13 0.35 8.37 15.32
C LYS A 13 -0.95 8.12 16.10
N GLU A 14 -1.94 8.97 15.91
CA GLU A 14 -3.27 8.89 16.51
C GLU A 14 -4.05 7.65 16.02
N ASN A 15 -3.68 7.09 14.87
CA ASN A 15 -4.30 5.89 14.33
C ASN A 15 -3.81 4.59 14.98
N LYS A 16 -2.88 4.67 15.93
CA LYS A 16 -2.37 3.50 16.66
C LYS A 16 -3.49 2.74 17.38
N GLN A 17 -3.49 1.44 17.20
CA GLN A 17 -4.49 0.57 17.80
C GLN A 17 -3.96 -0.03 19.12
N LYS A 18 -4.87 -0.20 20.09
CA LYS A 18 -4.56 -0.85 21.37
C LYS A 18 -4.21 -2.32 21.14
N GLY A 19 -3.17 -2.81 21.78
CA GLY A 19 -2.73 -4.21 21.68
C GLY A 19 -1.74 -4.50 20.56
N CYS A 20 -1.32 -3.47 19.82
CA CYS A 20 -0.21 -3.57 18.84
C CYS A 20 1.06 -2.92 19.39
N THR A 21 2.21 -3.50 19.09
CA THR A 21 3.53 -2.91 19.34
C THR A 21 3.94 -2.06 18.13
N TYR A 22 4.41 -0.83 18.36
CA TYR A 22 4.79 0.09 17.30
C TYR A 22 6.25 0.49 17.41
N ILE A 23 7.01 0.18 16.37
CA ILE A 23 8.43 0.52 16.25
C ILE A 23 8.59 1.64 15.22
N ASN A 24 9.13 2.78 15.67
CA ASN A 24 9.40 3.91 14.78
C ASN A 24 10.75 3.69 14.10
N ILE A 25 10.72 3.23 12.85
CA ILE A 25 11.92 2.91 12.06
C ILE A 25 11.66 3.12 10.58
N ASP A 26 12.68 3.52 9.85
CA ASP A 26 12.69 3.49 8.39
C ASP A 26 13.22 2.13 7.93
N ILE A 27 12.36 1.33 7.34
CA ILE A 27 12.72 -0.04 6.90
C ILE A 27 13.72 -0.07 5.75
N ARG A 28 14.06 1.08 5.14
CA ARG A 28 15.17 1.20 4.18
C ARG A 28 16.54 1.14 4.87
N GLU A 29 16.62 1.58 6.11
CA GLU A 29 17.87 1.64 6.88
C GLU A 29 18.19 0.33 7.60
N GLY A 30 17.35 -0.68 7.39
CA GLY A 30 17.58 -2.05 7.82
C GLY A 30 16.95 -2.39 9.17
N PHE A 31 15.94 -3.24 9.13
CA PHE A 31 15.43 -3.96 10.30
C PHE A 31 15.87 -5.44 10.26
N THR A 32 16.84 -5.76 9.42
CA THR A 32 17.32 -7.12 9.13
C THR A 32 17.90 -7.84 10.33
N ASP A 33 18.26 -7.10 11.38
CA ASP A 33 18.79 -7.66 12.63
C ASP A 33 17.73 -7.89 13.71
N TRP A 34 16.43 -7.70 13.33
CA TRP A 34 15.33 -7.99 14.24
C TRP A 34 15.27 -9.48 14.57
N ILE A 35 15.26 -9.79 15.85
CA ILE A 35 15.47 -11.16 16.37
C ILE A 35 14.16 -11.95 16.50
N GLU A 36 13.01 -11.26 16.59
CA GLU A 36 11.71 -11.92 16.77
C GLU A 36 11.29 -12.70 15.52
N GLU A 37 10.59 -13.80 15.74
CA GLU A 37 9.98 -14.59 14.68
C GLU A 37 8.56 -14.11 14.44
N PHE A 38 8.20 -13.96 13.16
CA PHE A 38 6.86 -13.59 12.72
C PHE A 38 6.25 -14.70 11.88
N ASP A 39 4.95 -14.90 12.00
CA ASP A 39 4.21 -15.87 11.19
C ASP A 39 3.98 -15.38 9.76
N VAL A 40 3.86 -14.06 9.57
CA VAL A 40 3.60 -13.41 8.27
C VAL A 40 3.99 -11.93 8.31
N ILE A 41 4.41 -11.41 7.18
CA ILE A 41 4.67 -9.98 7.00
C ILE A 41 3.65 -9.39 6.02
N PHE A 42 2.90 -8.39 6.46
CA PHE A 42 2.11 -7.52 5.57
C PHE A 42 2.95 -6.31 5.20
N HIS A 43 3.49 -6.29 4.00
CA HIS A 43 4.29 -5.17 3.52
C HIS A 43 3.42 -4.12 2.86
N LEU A 44 2.97 -3.15 3.66
CA LEU A 44 2.07 -2.06 3.26
C LEU A 44 2.80 -0.72 3.15
N ALA A 45 4.01 -0.61 3.69
CA ALA A 45 4.80 0.62 3.74
C ALA A 45 5.18 1.08 2.32
N ALA A 46 4.74 2.28 1.96
CA ALA A 46 5.06 2.90 0.67
C ALA A 46 4.70 4.40 0.66
N LEU A 47 5.36 5.16 -0.19
CA LEU A 47 4.87 6.48 -0.60
C LEU A 47 3.86 6.27 -1.73
N ALA A 48 2.58 6.46 -1.42
CA ALA A 48 1.45 6.09 -2.27
C ALA A 48 0.77 7.33 -2.87
N ARG A 49 1.23 7.87 -3.97
CA ARG A 49 0.51 8.87 -4.80
C ARG A 49 1.29 9.18 -6.08
N ILE A 50 0.56 9.42 -7.15
CA ILE A 50 1.13 9.72 -8.47
C ILE A 50 1.82 11.09 -8.45
N GLN A 51 1.10 12.16 -8.12
CA GLN A 51 1.63 13.51 -8.22
C GLN A 51 2.87 13.78 -7.34
N PRO A 52 2.90 13.39 -6.06
CA PRO A 52 4.13 13.47 -5.26
C PRO A 52 5.30 12.71 -5.88
N SER A 53 5.05 11.55 -6.49
CA SER A 53 6.10 10.76 -7.12
C SER A 53 6.72 11.43 -8.35
N ILE A 54 5.94 12.20 -9.11
CA ILE A 54 6.45 12.99 -10.24
C ILE A 54 7.35 14.12 -9.74
N ASN A 55 6.95 14.77 -8.65
CA ASN A 55 7.71 15.87 -8.06
C ASN A 55 9.01 15.39 -7.38
N LYS A 56 9.00 14.16 -6.83
CA LYS A 56 10.11 13.58 -6.07
C LYS A 56 10.39 12.12 -6.50
N PRO A 57 10.82 11.89 -7.75
CA PRO A 57 10.92 10.54 -8.30
C PRO A 57 11.92 9.65 -7.55
N SER A 58 13.10 10.16 -7.23
CA SER A 58 14.14 9.39 -6.52
C SER A 58 13.71 8.99 -5.12
N GLU A 59 13.02 9.90 -4.41
CA GLU A 59 12.51 9.62 -3.06
C GLU A 59 11.47 8.50 -3.11
N THR A 60 10.51 8.57 -4.05
CA THR A 60 9.47 7.56 -4.19
C THR A 60 10.04 6.20 -4.61
N ILE A 61 10.93 6.18 -5.61
CA ILE A 61 11.52 4.93 -6.10
C ILE A 61 12.31 4.24 -4.98
N ARG A 62 13.23 4.96 -4.34
CA ARG A 62 14.03 4.41 -3.23
C ARG A 62 13.16 3.97 -2.06
N ASN A 63 12.17 4.78 -1.68
CA ASN A 63 11.29 4.40 -0.59
C ASN A 63 10.56 3.09 -0.89
N ASN A 64 9.93 2.97 -2.05
CA ASN A 64 9.07 1.83 -2.36
C ASN A 64 9.87 0.59 -2.78
N PHE A 65 10.97 0.76 -3.50
CA PHE A 65 11.74 -0.36 -4.02
C PHE A 65 12.74 -0.90 -3.00
N ASP A 66 13.57 -0.02 -2.39
CA ASP A 66 14.58 -0.45 -1.43
C ASP A 66 13.94 -1.04 -0.16
N SER A 67 12.81 -0.46 0.29
CA SER A 67 12.07 -1.03 1.42
C SER A 67 11.51 -2.41 1.11
N THR A 68 10.99 -2.62 -0.10
CA THR A 68 10.48 -3.93 -0.52
C THR A 68 11.62 -4.96 -0.60
N LEU A 69 12.77 -4.57 -1.14
CA LEU A 69 13.94 -5.44 -1.19
C LEU A 69 14.38 -5.84 0.22
N ASN A 70 14.51 -4.89 1.15
CA ASN A 70 14.90 -5.19 2.53
C ASN A 70 13.90 -6.12 3.24
N VAL A 71 12.60 -5.93 3.00
CA VAL A 71 11.57 -6.83 3.56
C VAL A 71 11.73 -8.24 3.01
N LEU A 72 11.92 -8.38 1.70
CA LEU A 72 12.09 -9.69 1.07
C LEU A 72 13.39 -10.39 1.49
N GLU A 73 14.50 -9.67 1.63
CA GLU A 73 15.76 -10.20 2.16
C GLU A 73 15.58 -10.73 3.59
N TYR A 74 14.96 -9.94 4.46
CA TYR A 74 14.67 -10.38 5.82
C TYR A 74 13.76 -11.60 5.86
N ALA A 75 12.65 -11.55 5.11
CA ALA A 75 11.67 -12.62 5.03
C ALA A 75 12.29 -13.92 4.50
N ASN A 76 13.13 -13.82 3.46
CA ASN A 76 13.83 -14.96 2.89
C ASN A 76 14.81 -15.60 3.88
N LYS A 77 15.60 -14.81 4.59
CA LYS A 77 16.52 -15.28 5.63
C LYS A 77 15.81 -16.03 6.76
N LYS A 78 14.59 -15.64 7.08
CA LYS A 78 13.77 -16.19 8.18
C LYS A 78 12.70 -17.18 7.70
N ASN A 79 12.54 -17.34 6.40
CA ASN A 79 11.47 -18.13 5.76
C ASN A 79 10.06 -17.70 6.21
N ILE A 80 9.80 -16.37 6.21
CA ILE A 80 8.53 -15.79 6.63
C ILE A 80 7.72 -15.39 5.39
N PRO A 81 6.45 -15.84 5.25
CA PRO A 81 5.58 -15.43 4.13
C PRO A 81 5.38 -13.91 4.08
N VAL A 82 5.34 -13.36 2.86
CA VAL A 82 5.12 -11.92 2.62
C VAL A 82 3.85 -11.70 1.81
N ILE A 83 2.95 -10.87 2.34
CA ILE A 83 1.78 -10.36 1.62
C ILE A 83 2.07 -8.90 1.26
N TYR A 84 2.26 -8.65 -0.03
CA TYR A 84 2.68 -7.36 -0.57
C TYR A 84 1.48 -6.54 -1.06
N ALA A 85 1.40 -5.29 -0.65
CA ALA A 85 0.42 -4.34 -1.18
C ALA A 85 0.85 -3.89 -2.58
N GLY A 86 0.33 -4.49 -3.62
CA GLY A 86 0.41 -4.04 -5.01
C GLY A 86 -0.48 -2.83 -5.29
N SER A 87 -0.54 -2.40 -6.53
CA SER A 87 -1.34 -1.23 -6.92
C SER A 87 -2.02 -1.37 -8.27
N SER A 88 -3.29 -0.98 -8.34
CA SER A 88 -4.04 -0.86 -9.60
C SER A 88 -3.49 0.21 -10.55
N SER A 89 -2.59 1.09 -10.08
CA SER A 89 -1.97 2.14 -10.91
C SER A 89 -1.27 1.61 -12.17
N LYS A 90 -0.83 0.35 -12.16
CA LYS A 90 -0.30 -0.35 -13.33
C LYS A 90 -1.26 -0.34 -14.51
N HIS A 91 -2.56 -0.46 -14.27
CA HIS A 91 -3.57 -0.50 -15.32
C HIS A 91 -3.78 0.84 -16.04
N HIS A 92 -3.30 1.94 -15.44
CA HIS A 92 -3.33 3.28 -16.01
C HIS A 92 -2.04 3.68 -16.74
N GLY A 93 -1.13 2.73 -16.95
CA GLY A 93 0.15 2.93 -17.63
C GLY A 93 1.33 2.82 -16.67
N LEU A 94 2.14 1.78 -16.90
CA LEU A 94 3.31 1.47 -16.07
C LEU A 94 4.30 2.63 -15.99
N TYR A 95 4.50 3.32 -17.10
CA TYR A 95 5.42 4.46 -17.20
C TYR A 95 4.76 5.81 -16.96
N GLY A 96 3.50 5.82 -16.52
CA GLY A 96 2.76 7.04 -16.23
C GLY A 96 3.24 7.79 -14.97
N SER A 97 3.96 7.11 -14.07
CA SER A 97 4.55 7.75 -12.91
C SER A 97 5.61 6.88 -12.22
N PRO A 98 6.57 7.50 -11.49
CA PRO A 98 7.51 6.78 -10.64
C PRO A 98 6.82 5.89 -9.58
N TYR A 99 5.67 6.32 -9.07
CA TYR A 99 4.86 5.51 -8.16
C TYR A 99 4.37 4.21 -8.81
N ALA A 100 3.73 4.29 -9.97
CA ALA A 100 3.23 3.10 -10.68
C ALA A 100 4.37 2.13 -11.00
N TRP A 101 5.51 2.67 -11.48
CA TRP A 101 6.69 1.87 -11.76
C TRP A 101 7.27 1.19 -10.52
N SER A 102 7.42 1.93 -9.42
CA SER A 102 8.01 1.39 -8.19
C SER A 102 7.14 0.32 -7.54
N LYS A 103 5.80 0.47 -7.57
CA LYS A 103 4.88 -0.56 -7.07
C LYS A 103 4.94 -1.82 -7.93
N TYR A 104 4.95 -1.67 -9.25
CA TYR A 104 5.11 -2.80 -10.15
C TYR A 104 6.48 -3.48 -9.97
N GLY A 105 7.56 -2.72 -9.82
CA GLY A 105 8.88 -3.27 -9.50
C GLY A 105 8.90 -4.10 -8.23
N GLY A 106 8.16 -3.69 -7.19
CA GLY A 106 7.97 -4.49 -5.97
C GLY A 106 7.20 -5.79 -6.21
N GLU A 107 6.18 -5.78 -7.10
CA GLU A 107 5.48 -7.01 -7.50
C GLU A 107 6.43 -7.99 -8.21
N GLU A 108 7.28 -7.51 -9.10
CA GLU A 108 8.26 -8.34 -9.81
C GLU A 108 9.36 -8.86 -8.86
N LEU A 109 9.77 -8.09 -7.85
CA LEU A 109 10.64 -8.60 -6.79
C LEU A 109 9.97 -9.75 -6.00
N CYS A 110 8.69 -9.62 -5.64
CA CYS A 110 7.96 -10.69 -4.95
C CYS A 110 7.96 -12.00 -5.77
N LYS A 111 7.70 -11.91 -7.07
CA LYS A 111 7.76 -13.06 -7.98
C LYS A 111 9.16 -13.66 -8.08
N LEU A 112 10.18 -12.78 -8.25
CA LEU A 112 11.58 -13.21 -8.31
C LEU A 112 11.96 -14.01 -7.06
N TYR A 113 11.61 -13.51 -5.88
CA TYR A 113 11.92 -14.21 -4.62
C TYR A 113 11.16 -15.53 -4.48
N SER A 114 9.93 -15.61 -4.99
CA SER A 114 9.20 -16.87 -5.03
C SER A 114 9.84 -17.89 -5.99
N GLU A 115 10.20 -17.47 -7.18
CA GLU A 115 10.76 -18.38 -8.19
C GLU A 115 12.19 -18.83 -7.87
N VAL A 116 13.05 -17.90 -7.44
CA VAL A 116 14.49 -18.19 -7.26
C VAL A 116 14.79 -18.76 -5.90
N TYR A 117 14.14 -18.26 -4.84
CA TYR A 117 14.44 -18.62 -3.46
C TYR A 117 13.36 -19.47 -2.79
N GLY A 118 12.21 -19.65 -3.43
CA GLY A 118 11.09 -20.42 -2.85
C GLY A 118 10.36 -19.69 -1.72
N LEU A 119 10.57 -18.36 -1.58
CA LEU A 119 9.86 -17.57 -0.58
C LEU A 119 8.37 -17.51 -0.90
N SER A 120 7.53 -17.80 0.08
CA SER A 120 6.08 -17.62 -0.09
C SER A 120 5.75 -16.14 -0.17
N THR A 121 5.35 -15.66 -1.35
CA THR A 121 4.87 -14.28 -1.54
C THR A 121 3.48 -14.26 -2.16
N THR A 122 2.69 -13.26 -1.77
CA THR A 122 1.36 -12.99 -2.32
C THR A 122 1.25 -11.52 -2.64
N ILE A 123 0.72 -11.17 -3.81
CA ILE A 123 0.58 -9.78 -4.24
C ILE A 123 -0.91 -9.41 -4.24
N CYS A 124 -1.28 -8.42 -3.43
CA CYS A 124 -2.64 -7.89 -3.34
C CYS A 124 -2.69 -6.48 -3.92
N ARG A 125 -3.26 -6.30 -5.12
CA ARG A 125 -3.42 -4.98 -5.75
C ARG A 125 -4.62 -4.26 -5.19
N PHE A 126 -4.39 -3.10 -4.60
CA PHE A 126 -5.44 -2.25 -4.06
C PHE A 126 -5.96 -1.29 -5.12
N TYR A 127 -7.27 -1.12 -5.11
CA TYR A 127 -7.97 -0.05 -5.80
C TYR A 127 -8.28 1.07 -4.81
N ASN A 128 -8.78 2.21 -5.22
CA ASN A 128 -8.89 3.43 -4.41
C ASN A 128 -9.53 3.18 -3.03
N VAL A 129 -8.69 2.80 -2.07
CA VAL A 129 -9.13 2.41 -0.72
C VAL A 129 -9.65 3.61 0.03
N TYR A 130 -10.79 3.45 0.70
CA TYR A 130 -11.42 4.45 1.55
C TYR A 130 -11.93 3.81 2.84
N GLY A 131 -12.26 4.63 3.84
CA GLY A 131 -12.82 4.16 5.10
C GLY A 131 -12.25 4.90 6.31
N PRO A 132 -12.55 4.45 7.53
CA PRO A 132 -12.06 5.07 8.75
C PRO A 132 -10.54 5.27 8.75
N HIS A 133 -10.10 6.38 9.33
CA HIS A 133 -8.68 6.75 9.44
C HIS A 133 -7.97 7.12 8.14
N HIS A 134 -8.66 7.27 7.02
CA HIS A 134 -8.03 7.72 5.79
C HIS A 134 -7.53 9.18 5.89
N ILE A 135 -6.53 9.53 5.08
CA ILE A 135 -5.97 10.87 5.05
C ILE A 135 -6.96 11.82 4.38
N ARG A 136 -7.38 12.87 5.11
CA ARG A 136 -8.41 13.84 4.68
C ARG A 136 -7.85 15.12 4.07
N SER A 137 -6.56 15.41 4.27
CA SER A 137 -5.95 16.66 3.81
C SER A 137 -4.50 16.45 3.39
N GLY A 138 -3.96 17.46 2.67
CA GLY A 138 -2.58 17.40 2.19
C GLY A 138 -2.38 16.55 0.94
N THR A 139 -1.13 16.40 0.54
CA THR A 139 -0.71 15.83 -0.76
C THR A 139 -1.05 14.35 -0.91
N TYR A 140 -1.26 13.65 0.20
CA TYR A 140 -1.57 12.22 0.24
C TYR A 140 -3.06 11.92 0.43
N ALA A 141 -3.92 12.94 0.54
CA ALA A 141 -5.37 12.73 0.67
C ALA A 141 -5.99 12.10 -0.58
N THR A 142 -6.98 11.23 -0.36
CA THR A 142 -7.82 10.68 -1.44
C THR A 142 -8.98 11.60 -1.75
N VAL A 143 -9.63 11.41 -2.90
CA VAL A 143 -10.83 12.21 -3.24
C VAL A 143 -11.92 12.05 -2.17
N VAL A 144 -12.18 10.83 -1.71
CA VAL A 144 -13.18 10.58 -0.64
C VAL A 144 -12.78 11.31 0.65
N GLY A 145 -11.49 11.26 1.03
CA GLY A 145 -10.99 11.99 2.20
C GLY A 145 -11.09 13.50 2.06
N ILE A 146 -10.81 14.04 0.87
CA ILE A 146 -10.96 15.47 0.59
C ILE A 146 -12.44 15.87 0.70
N PHE A 147 -13.34 15.13 0.09
CA PHE A 147 -14.78 15.39 0.14
C PHE A 147 -15.32 15.31 1.56
N GLU A 148 -14.91 14.31 2.34
CA GLU A 148 -15.29 14.21 3.75
C GLU A 148 -14.80 15.43 4.55
N ASN A 149 -13.56 15.87 4.34
CA ASN A 149 -13.03 17.05 5.00
C ASN A 149 -13.80 18.31 4.63
N GLN A 150 -14.09 18.51 3.35
CA GLN A 150 -14.87 19.64 2.85
C GLN A 150 -16.29 19.63 3.42
N TYR A 151 -16.95 18.49 3.42
CA TYR A 151 -18.28 18.33 4.00
C TYR A 151 -18.32 18.67 5.50
N LEU A 152 -17.34 18.18 6.28
CA LEU A 152 -17.25 18.45 7.72
C LEU A 152 -16.96 19.93 8.05
N ASN A 153 -16.41 20.68 7.11
CA ASN A 153 -16.12 22.11 7.27
C ASN A 153 -17.14 23.03 6.57
N ASP A 154 -18.27 22.49 6.11
CA ASP A 154 -19.29 23.22 5.34
C ASP A 154 -18.69 23.90 4.07
N GLU A 155 -17.65 23.31 3.47
CA GLU A 155 -17.02 23.79 2.24
C GLU A 155 -17.63 23.12 1.01
N PRO A 156 -17.68 23.78 -0.14
CA PRO A 156 -18.12 23.15 -1.40
C PRO A 156 -17.20 21.98 -1.79
N LEU A 157 -17.79 20.87 -2.25
CA LEU A 157 -17.01 19.75 -2.80
C LEU A 157 -16.34 20.18 -4.11
N THR A 158 -15.01 19.96 -4.21
CA THR A 158 -14.22 20.40 -5.34
C THR A 158 -13.94 19.23 -6.30
N ILE A 159 -14.32 19.38 -7.57
CA ILE A 159 -14.04 18.42 -8.62
C ILE A 159 -12.94 18.98 -9.53
N VAL A 160 -11.89 18.19 -9.77
CA VAL A 160 -10.82 18.53 -10.69
C VAL A 160 -11.17 17.99 -12.09
N GLY A 161 -11.15 18.87 -13.09
CA GLY A 161 -11.56 18.55 -14.45
C GLY A 161 -13.08 18.51 -14.61
N ASP A 162 -13.57 17.63 -15.45
CA ASP A 162 -14.99 17.44 -15.73
C ASP A 162 -15.71 16.47 -14.78
N GLY A 163 -14.95 15.77 -13.91
CA GLY A 163 -15.47 14.80 -12.94
C GLY A 163 -15.90 13.46 -13.55
N GLU A 164 -15.71 13.25 -14.84
CA GLU A 164 -16.06 11.99 -15.54
C GLU A 164 -15.02 10.88 -15.33
N GLN A 165 -13.86 11.20 -14.77
CA GLN A 165 -12.85 10.19 -14.45
C GLN A 165 -13.41 9.16 -13.47
N ARG A 166 -13.30 7.89 -13.86
CA ARG A 166 -13.90 6.77 -13.12
C ARG A 166 -12.85 6.05 -12.27
N ARG A 167 -13.27 5.58 -11.10
CA ARG A 167 -12.46 4.81 -10.16
C ARG A 167 -13.28 3.68 -9.54
N ASP A 168 -12.65 2.54 -9.31
CA ASP A 168 -13.15 1.52 -8.41
C ASP A 168 -12.77 1.92 -6.98
N PHE A 169 -13.75 2.08 -6.11
CA PHE A 169 -13.58 2.42 -4.70
C PHE A 169 -13.85 1.19 -3.85
N THR A 170 -12.88 0.82 -3.00
CA THR A 170 -12.96 -0.37 -2.16
C THR A 170 -12.87 0.01 -0.69
N HIS A 171 -13.83 -0.46 0.10
CA HIS A 171 -13.80 -0.18 1.53
C HIS A 171 -12.63 -0.89 2.23
N ILE A 172 -12.08 -0.27 3.27
CA ILE A 172 -10.91 -0.81 3.98
C ILE A 172 -11.19 -2.18 4.59
N ASP A 173 -12.41 -2.47 5.03
CA ASP A 173 -12.76 -3.76 5.61
C ASP A 173 -12.66 -4.90 4.58
N ASP A 174 -13.03 -4.64 3.32
CA ASP A 174 -12.91 -5.61 2.22
C ASP A 174 -11.43 -5.87 1.88
N ILE A 175 -10.61 -4.81 1.91
CA ILE A 175 -9.16 -4.95 1.73
C ILE A 175 -8.55 -5.78 2.86
N VAL A 176 -8.92 -5.51 4.11
CA VAL A 176 -8.40 -6.25 5.27
C VAL A 176 -8.85 -7.72 5.22
N ASP A 177 -10.13 -7.99 4.90
CA ASP A 177 -10.60 -9.37 4.72
C ASP A 177 -9.82 -10.10 3.63
N GLY A 178 -9.59 -9.45 2.49
CA GLY A 178 -8.79 -9.99 1.40
C GLY A 178 -7.36 -10.33 1.82
N LEU A 179 -6.68 -9.43 2.54
CA LEU A 179 -5.34 -9.66 3.06
C LEU A 179 -5.29 -10.83 4.06
N VAL A 180 -6.23 -10.88 5.00
CA VAL A 180 -6.30 -11.94 6.02
C VAL A 180 -6.55 -13.30 5.38
N ARG A 181 -7.36 -13.40 4.32
CA ARG A 181 -7.59 -14.65 3.57
C ARG A 181 -6.35 -15.19 2.88
N CYS A 182 -5.36 -14.36 2.64
CA CYS A 182 -4.07 -14.79 2.06
C CYS A 182 -3.14 -15.44 3.09
N VAL A 183 -3.41 -15.31 4.39
CA VAL A 183 -2.56 -15.89 5.43
C VAL A 183 -2.63 -17.42 5.44
N GLY A 184 -1.48 -18.06 5.62
CA GLY A 184 -1.37 -19.52 5.73
C GLY A 184 -1.47 -20.27 4.39
N ARG A 185 -1.36 -19.58 3.26
CA ARG A 185 -1.34 -20.15 1.92
C ARG A 185 -0.10 -19.71 1.15
N ASP A 186 0.48 -20.62 0.39
CA ASP A 186 1.59 -20.31 -0.51
C ASP A 186 1.06 -20.11 -1.93
N TYR A 187 1.02 -18.84 -2.34
CA TYR A 187 0.54 -18.44 -3.66
C TYR A 187 1.67 -18.18 -4.67
N LYS A 188 2.93 -18.38 -4.29
CA LYS A 188 4.09 -18.33 -5.21
C LYS A 188 4.14 -17.10 -6.11
N GLY A 189 3.89 -15.93 -5.54
CA GLY A 189 3.90 -14.66 -6.29
C GLY A 189 2.63 -14.39 -7.09
N GLU A 190 1.52 -15.11 -6.87
CA GLU A 190 0.24 -14.81 -7.49
C GLU A 190 -0.29 -13.44 -7.10
N ILE A 191 -1.09 -12.88 -8.02
CA ILE A 191 -1.66 -11.54 -7.89
C ILE A 191 -3.17 -11.65 -7.68
N PHE A 192 -3.66 -11.00 -6.65
CA PHE A 192 -5.08 -10.82 -6.38
C PHE A 192 -5.47 -9.35 -6.50
N GLU A 193 -6.46 -9.06 -7.34
CA GLU A 193 -7.02 -7.72 -7.52
C GLU A 193 -8.10 -7.49 -6.45
N LEU A 194 -7.78 -6.67 -5.43
CA LEU A 194 -8.71 -6.35 -4.35
C LEU A 194 -9.47 -5.06 -4.68
N GLY A 195 -10.48 -5.21 -5.52
CA GLY A 195 -11.39 -4.15 -5.95
C GLY A 195 -12.84 -4.58 -5.83
N SER A 196 -13.77 -3.62 -5.89
CA SER A 196 -15.21 -3.89 -5.87
C SER A 196 -15.71 -4.48 -7.20
N GLY A 197 -14.95 -4.32 -8.28
CA GLY A 197 -15.36 -4.67 -9.66
C GLY A 197 -16.32 -3.66 -10.28
N VAL A 198 -16.69 -2.61 -9.57
CA VAL A 198 -17.57 -1.53 -10.05
C VAL A 198 -16.84 -0.21 -9.98
N ASN A 199 -16.93 0.59 -11.03
CA ASN A 199 -16.32 1.92 -11.03
C ASN A 199 -17.38 3.02 -11.05
N TYR A 200 -17.07 4.12 -10.38
CA TYR A 200 -17.89 5.32 -10.29
C TYR A 200 -17.11 6.52 -10.83
N SER A 201 -17.83 7.48 -11.45
CA SER A 201 -17.22 8.76 -11.76
C SER A 201 -17.03 9.58 -10.47
N ILE A 202 -16.16 10.59 -10.50
CA ILE A 202 -16.02 11.50 -9.35
C ILE A 202 -17.32 12.27 -9.10
N LYS A 203 -18.14 12.48 -10.15
CA LYS A 203 -19.47 13.07 -10.00
C LYS A 203 -20.48 12.17 -9.28
N ASP A 204 -20.33 10.85 -9.40
CA ASP A 204 -21.20 9.87 -8.74
C ASP A 204 -20.87 9.77 -7.24
N VAL A 205 -19.63 10.09 -6.83
CA VAL A 205 -19.16 10.04 -5.45
C VAL A 205 -19.61 11.26 -4.66
#